data_31e73fa3bfbc72ed696c3690718aabc9
#
_entry.id   31e73fa3bfbc72ed696c3690718aabc9
#
_cell.length_a   1.000
_cell.length_b   1.000
_cell.length_c   1.000
_cell.angle_alpha   90.00
_cell.angle_beta   90.00
_cell.angle_gamma   90.00
#
_symmetry.space_group_name_H-M   'P 1'
#
loop_
_entity.id
_entity.type
_entity.pdbx_description
1 polymer ?
#
loop_
_entity_poly.entity_id
_entity_poly.type
_entity_poly.pdbx_seq_one_letter_code
_entity_poly.pdbx_strand_id
1 'polypeptide(L)'
;MKKHVIEAPVLENVPIADGIYRMVFHAQLLAIEAQPGQFVMVMKPDDQATFLRRPFGIADADPAAGTITIIYRLVGRGTKAFAKMKQGELLSVEGPIGHGFTLREGRQLLVGGGLGIAPLIFLAKSLPEKPLFLIGGRNEKEIFWKDLLAPLTEKIYVTTDDGSFGTKGFTTTLLPDVLEKEQPASVVTCGPTIMMKGIAGLARESGLPCEVSLEKRMACGIGVCLGCTFETTAGTRKKVCVDGPVFPAEEVFA
;
A
#
# COMPACT_ATOMS: atom_id res chain seq x y z
N MET A 1 12.44 -10.00 -12.96
CA MET A 1 11.74 -10.65 -11.83
C MET A 1 10.96 -11.85 -12.34
N LYS A 2 11.09 -13.01 -11.71
CA LYS A 2 10.22 -14.15 -12.02
C LYS A 2 8.83 -13.86 -11.46
N LYS A 3 7.80 -14.05 -12.27
CA LYS A 3 6.40 -13.95 -11.83
C LYS A 3 5.86 -15.35 -11.66
N HIS A 4 5.21 -15.59 -10.55
CA HIS A 4 4.61 -16.88 -10.24
C HIS A 4 3.08 -16.75 -10.31
N VAL A 5 2.43 -17.78 -10.83
CA VAL A 5 0.98 -17.96 -10.70
C VAL A 5 0.78 -19.22 -9.89
N ILE A 6 0.19 -19.09 -8.72
CA ILE A 6 0.03 -20.18 -7.77
C ILE A 6 -1.41 -20.29 -7.26
N GLU A 7 -1.79 -21.45 -6.79
CA GLU A 7 -2.96 -21.65 -5.94
C GLU A 7 -2.52 -21.56 -4.48
N ALA A 8 -3.09 -20.62 -3.76
CA ALA A 8 -2.70 -20.28 -2.40
C ALA A 8 -3.86 -20.52 -1.42
N PRO A 9 -3.74 -21.42 -0.45
CA PRO A 9 -4.78 -21.63 0.55
C PRO A 9 -4.88 -20.41 1.48
N VAL A 10 -6.10 -19.96 1.71
CA VAL A 10 -6.44 -18.95 2.71
C VAL A 10 -6.20 -19.52 4.10
N LEU A 11 -5.43 -18.84 4.90
CA LEU A 11 -5.18 -19.20 6.30
C LEU A 11 -6.08 -18.41 7.26
N GLU A 12 -6.33 -17.14 6.94
CA GLU A 12 -7.17 -16.25 7.71
C GLU A 12 -7.87 -15.24 6.79
N ASN A 13 -9.09 -14.89 7.09
CA ASN A 13 -9.84 -13.84 6.39
C ASN A 13 -10.84 -13.21 7.34
N VAL A 14 -10.46 -12.10 7.97
CA VAL A 14 -11.23 -11.49 9.07
C VAL A 14 -11.48 -10.00 8.83
N PRO A 15 -12.64 -9.48 9.25
CA PRO A 15 -12.86 -8.05 9.27
C PRO A 15 -11.98 -7.39 10.35
N ILE A 16 -11.33 -6.28 10.01
CA ILE A 16 -10.51 -5.48 10.94
C ILE A 16 -11.09 -4.09 11.19
N ALA A 17 -11.99 -3.63 10.31
CA ALA A 17 -12.80 -2.44 10.46
C ALA A 17 -14.04 -2.55 9.57
N ASP A 18 -14.95 -1.58 9.64
CA ASP A 18 -16.16 -1.59 8.82
C ASP A 18 -15.85 -1.64 7.32
N GLY A 19 -16.26 -2.74 6.69
CA GLY A 19 -15.99 -3.01 5.27
C GLY A 19 -14.53 -3.23 4.90
N ILE A 20 -13.64 -3.44 5.87
CA ILE A 20 -12.20 -3.69 5.65
C ILE A 20 -11.82 -5.04 6.24
N TYR A 21 -11.10 -5.82 5.45
CA TYR A 21 -10.70 -7.19 5.77
C TYR A 21 -9.19 -7.34 5.69
N ARG A 22 -8.63 -8.15 6.59
CA ARG A 22 -7.29 -8.71 6.50
C ARG A 22 -7.40 -10.15 6.03
N MET A 23 -6.66 -10.50 4.98
CA MET A 23 -6.53 -11.86 4.50
C MET A 23 -5.07 -12.29 4.53
N VAL A 24 -4.84 -13.45 5.12
CA VAL A 24 -3.53 -14.14 5.13
C VAL A 24 -3.67 -15.42 4.33
N PHE A 25 -2.75 -15.69 3.42
CA PHE A 25 -2.71 -16.92 2.64
C PHE A 25 -1.29 -17.47 2.55
N HIS A 26 -1.17 -18.78 2.39
CA HIS A 26 0.14 -19.44 2.26
C HIS A 26 0.64 -19.35 0.82
N ALA A 27 1.83 -18.79 0.65
CA ALA A 27 2.47 -18.56 -0.64
C ALA A 27 4.00 -18.48 -0.48
N GLN A 28 4.65 -19.58 -0.11
CA GLN A 28 6.07 -19.65 0.27
C GLN A 28 7.00 -18.92 -0.71
N LEU A 29 6.86 -19.20 -2.02
CA LEU A 29 7.73 -18.58 -3.03
C LEU A 29 7.54 -17.06 -3.08
N LEU A 30 6.28 -16.60 -2.98
CA LEU A 30 5.98 -15.18 -2.99
C LEU A 30 6.49 -14.50 -1.72
N ALA A 31 6.36 -15.15 -0.57
CA ALA A 31 6.81 -14.60 0.71
C ALA A 31 8.33 -14.39 0.76
N ILE A 32 9.11 -15.29 0.13
CA ILE A 32 10.57 -15.18 0.04
C ILE A 32 10.99 -14.04 -0.90
N GLU A 33 10.27 -13.85 -2.02
CA GLU A 33 10.66 -12.91 -3.07
C GLU A 33 10.02 -11.51 -2.90
N ALA A 34 8.99 -11.38 -2.05
CA ALA A 34 8.27 -10.14 -1.87
C ALA A 34 9.13 -9.03 -1.27
N GLN A 35 8.96 -7.83 -1.81
CA GLN A 35 9.58 -6.61 -1.32
C GLN A 35 8.50 -5.58 -0.94
N PRO A 36 8.73 -4.73 0.07
CA PRO A 36 7.79 -3.68 0.45
C PRO A 36 7.46 -2.77 -0.73
N GLY A 37 6.18 -2.48 -0.94
CA GLY A 37 5.70 -1.69 -2.07
C GLY A 37 5.22 -2.50 -3.26
N GLN A 38 5.59 -3.77 -3.37
CA GLN A 38 5.05 -4.68 -4.38
C GLN A 38 3.60 -5.07 -4.09
N PHE A 39 2.95 -5.65 -5.09
CA PHE A 39 1.57 -6.10 -5.00
C PHE A 39 1.39 -7.51 -5.60
N VAL A 40 0.23 -8.10 -5.35
CA VAL A 40 -0.24 -9.35 -5.94
C VAL A 40 -1.54 -9.14 -6.71
N MET A 41 -1.73 -9.91 -7.76
CA MET A 41 -2.98 -9.99 -8.51
C MET A 41 -3.75 -11.22 -8.04
N VAL A 42 -4.93 -11.05 -7.46
CA VAL A 42 -5.69 -12.12 -6.78
C VAL A 42 -7.03 -12.36 -7.45
N MET A 43 -7.41 -13.62 -7.55
CA MET A 43 -8.72 -14.06 -8.06
C MET A 43 -9.21 -15.27 -7.25
N LYS A 44 -10.53 -15.32 -7.00
CA LYS A 44 -11.17 -16.56 -6.52
C LYS A 44 -11.36 -17.49 -7.71
N PRO A 45 -10.79 -18.71 -7.72
CA PRO A 45 -11.08 -19.69 -8.74
C PRO A 45 -12.59 -19.99 -8.79
N ASP A 46 -13.09 -20.37 -9.95
CA ASP A 46 -14.50 -20.76 -10.19
C ASP A 46 -15.55 -19.68 -9.97
N ASP A 47 -15.16 -18.44 -9.67
CA ASP A 47 -16.09 -17.31 -9.64
C ASP A 47 -16.25 -16.70 -11.03
N GLN A 48 -17.18 -17.24 -11.80
CA GLN A 48 -17.49 -16.77 -13.17
C GLN A 48 -17.89 -15.28 -13.23
N ALA A 49 -18.35 -14.70 -12.12
CA ALA A 49 -18.71 -13.28 -12.06
C ALA A 49 -17.49 -12.36 -11.95
N THR A 50 -16.30 -12.89 -11.68
CA THR A 50 -15.09 -12.10 -11.40
C THR A 50 -13.84 -12.66 -12.06
N PHE A 51 -13.89 -12.90 -13.36
CA PHE A 51 -12.82 -13.53 -14.14
C PHE A 51 -11.48 -12.77 -14.20
N LEU A 52 -11.44 -11.46 -13.90
CA LEU A 52 -10.18 -10.72 -13.81
C LEU A 52 -9.61 -10.80 -12.39
N ARG A 53 -8.29 -10.86 -12.28
CA ARG A 53 -7.59 -10.66 -11.01
C ARG A 53 -7.70 -9.21 -10.53
N ARG A 54 -7.55 -8.99 -9.23
CA ARG A 54 -7.53 -7.67 -8.59
C ARG A 54 -6.17 -7.42 -7.97
N PRO A 55 -5.60 -6.21 -8.16
CA PRO A 55 -4.35 -5.84 -7.52
C PRO A 55 -4.57 -5.51 -6.04
N PHE A 56 -3.71 -6.05 -5.19
CA PHE A 56 -3.63 -5.70 -3.77
C PHE A 56 -2.18 -5.52 -3.37
N GLY A 57 -1.85 -4.38 -2.77
CA GLY A 57 -0.55 -4.16 -2.17
C GLY A 57 -0.28 -5.21 -1.09
N ILE A 58 0.95 -5.71 -1.05
CA ILE A 58 1.39 -6.62 0.00
C ILE A 58 1.54 -5.81 1.29
N ALA A 59 0.70 -6.12 2.28
CA ALA A 59 0.75 -5.46 3.59
C ALA A 59 1.77 -6.11 4.52
N ASP A 60 2.09 -7.39 4.29
CA ASP A 60 3.11 -8.14 5.02
C ASP A 60 3.52 -9.39 4.26
N ALA A 61 4.77 -9.80 4.42
CA ALA A 61 5.30 -11.06 3.94
C ALA A 61 6.18 -11.69 5.03
N ASP A 62 5.90 -12.93 5.39
CA ASP A 62 6.72 -13.70 6.33
C ASP A 62 7.33 -14.91 5.62
N PRO A 63 8.62 -14.83 5.25
CA PRO A 63 9.33 -15.95 4.61
C PRO A 63 9.43 -17.20 5.48
N ALA A 64 9.47 -17.07 6.81
CA ALA A 64 9.59 -18.20 7.72
C ALA A 64 8.27 -18.97 7.82
N ALA A 65 7.15 -18.27 7.89
CA ALA A 65 5.81 -18.87 7.88
C ALA A 65 5.30 -19.16 6.45
N GLY A 66 5.95 -18.64 5.41
CA GLY A 66 5.53 -18.77 4.02
C GLY A 66 4.22 -18.02 3.72
N THR A 67 3.96 -16.89 4.37
CA THR A 67 2.68 -16.21 4.27
C THR A 67 2.77 -14.83 3.62
N ILE A 68 1.70 -14.48 2.93
CA ILE A 68 1.44 -13.12 2.43
C ILE A 68 0.16 -12.61 3.08
N THR A 69 0.20 -11.34 3.48
CA THR A 69 -0.98 -10.62 4.00
C THR A 69 -1.38 -9.52 3.05
N ILE A 70 -2.67 -9.44 2.75
CA ILE A 70 -3.29 -8.30 2.07
C ILE A 70 -4.40 -7.71 2.95
N ILE A 71 -4.59 -6.39 2.81
CA ILE A 71 -5.72 -5.68 3.44
C ILE A 71 -6.55 -5.05 2.33
N TYR A 72 -7.87 -5.27 2.37
CA TYR A 72 -8.75 -4.83 1.30
C TYR A 72 -10.10 -4.32 1.80
N ARG A 73 -10.70 -3.43 0.99
CA ARG A 73 -12.04 -2.88 1.25
C ARG A 73 -13.10 -3.57 0.40
N LEU A 74 -14.29 -3.73 0.95
CA LEU A 74 -15.46 -4.20 0.20
C LEU A 74 -15.98 -3.09 -0.71
N VAL A 75 -15.65 -3.16 -2.00
CA VAL A 75 -16.08 -2.15 -2.98
C VAL A 75 -16.92 -2.75 -4.11
N GLY A 76 -16.72 -4.01 -4.48
CA GLY A 76 -17.38 -4.62 -5.62
C GLY A 76 -17.56 -6.13 -5.51
N ARG A 77 -18.00 -6.76 -6.60
CA ARG A 77 -18.29 -8.22 -6.62
C ARG A 77 -17.10 -9.05 -6.16
N GLY A 78 -15.89 -8.77 -6.67
CA GLY A 78 -14.69 -9.53 -6.34
C GLY A 78 -14.34 -9.47 -4.85
N THR A 79 -14.27 -8.26 -4.27
CA THR A 79 -13.95 -8.11 -2.85
C THR A 79 -15.05 -8.65 -1.95
N LYS A 80 -16.33 -8.61 -2.38
CA LYS A 80 -17.44 -9.29 -1.68
C LYS A 80 -17.32 -10.82 -1.76
N ALA A 81 -16.82 -11.36 -2.87
CA ALA A 81 -16.54 -12.80 -2.99
C ALA A 81 -15.39 -13.22 -2.09
N PHE A 82 -14.30 -12.42 -2.04
CA PHE A 82 -13.17 -12.67 -1.14
C PHE A 82 -13.60 -12.66 0.32
N ALA A 83 -14.44 -11.72 0.77
CA ALA A 83 -14.88 -11.63 2.15
C ALA A 83 -15.67 -12.86 2.64
N LYS A 84 -16.22 -13.65 1.72
CA LYS A 84 -16.92 -14.90 2.02
C LYS A 84 -16.00 -16.12 2.07
N MET A 85 -14.73 -15.96 1.65
CA MET A 85 -13.79 -17.06 1.64
C MET A 85 -13.43 -17.50 3.05
N LYS A 86 -13.38 -18.81 3.23
CA LYS A 86 -13.04 -19.46 4.49
C LYS A 86 -11.61 -19.98 4.45
N GLN A 87 -11.08 -20.28 5.62
CA GLN A 87 -9.82 -20.98 5.77
C GLN A 87 -9.83 -22.29 4.95
N GLY A 88 -8.71 -22.53 4.23
CA GLY A 88 -8.54 -23.69 3.36
C GLY A 88 -9.05 -23.52 1.93
N GLU A 89 -9.88 -22.51 1.63
CA GLU A 89 -10.27 -22.22 0.24
C GLU A 89 -9.07 -21.65 -0.54
N LEU A 90 -9.01 -21.96 -1.83
CA LEU A 90 -7.89 -21.57 -2.69
C LEU A 90 -8.11 -20.21 -3.36
N LEU A 91 -7.06 -19.42 -3.38
CA LEU A 91 -6.91 -18.22 -4.20
C LEU A 91 -5.99 -18.51 -5.39
N SER A 92 -6.30 -18.01 -6.57
CA SER A 92 -5.30 -17.89 -7.63
C SER A 92 -4.58 -16.56 -7.47
N VAL A 93 -3.27 -16.63 -7.21
CA VAL A 93 -2.41 -15.48 -6.93
C VAL A 93 -1.30 -15.39 -7.94
N GLU A 94 -1.13 -14.22 -8.55
CA GLU A 94 0.00 -13.89 -9.41
C GLU A 94 0.86 -12.83 -8.72
N GLY A 95 2.17 -13.06 -8.61
CA GLY A 95 3.08 -12.13 -7.95
C GLY A 95 4.45 -12.74 -7.61
N PRO A 96 5.26 -12.01 -6.82
CA PRO A 96 5.10 -10.58 -6.52
C PRO A 96 5.32 -9.72 -7.77
N ILE A 97 4.65 -8.57 -7.86
CA ILE A 97 4.62 -7.74 -9.06
C ILE A 97 5.10 -6.33 -8.72
N GLY A 98 5.85 -5.74 -9.67
CA GLY A 98 6.31 -4.37 -9.60
C GLY A 98 7.60 -4.17 -8.81
N HIS A 99 8.02 -2.91 -8.68
CA HIS A 99 9.20 -2.47 -7.94
C HIS A 99 8.80 -1.98 -6.56
N GLY A 100 9.59 -2.33 -5.56
CA GLY A 100 9.37 -1.94 -4.18
C GLY A 100 9.89 -0.55 -3.83
N PHE A 101 9.66 -0.13 -2.58
CA PHE A 101 10.23 1.07 -2.01
C PHE A 101 11.74 0.94 -1.80
N THR A 102 12.43 2.08 -1.84
CA THR A 102 13.84 2.15 -1.46
C THR A 102 13.97 2.10 0.07
N LEU A 103 14.68 1.10 0.57
CA LEU A 103 15.03 1.03 2.00
C LEU A 103 16.20 1.98 2.26
N ARG A 104 15.89 3.22 2.66
CA ARG A 104 16.90 4.26 2.92
C ARG A 104 17.40 4.18 4.36
N GLU A 105 18.64 4.58 4.57
CA GLU A 105 19.18 4.86 5.90
C GLU A 105 18.53 6.12 6.48
N GLY A 106 18.51 6.19 7.81
CA GLY A 106 17.87 7.26 8.56
C GLY A 106 16.36 7.08 8.70
N ARG A 107 15.80 7.78 9.66
CA ARG A 107 14.38 7.66 10.01
C ARG A 107 13.49 8.26 8.93
N GLN A 108 12.67 7.43 8.30
CA GLN A 108 11.74 7.83 7.24
C GLN A 108 10.38 8.27 7.80
N LEU A 109 9.69 9.19 7.11
CA LEU A 109 8.30 9.55 7.37
C LEU A 109 7.39 8.86 6.36
N LEU A 110 6.52 7.98 6.86
CA LEU A 110 5.52 7.26 6.07
C LEU A 110 4.17 7.97 6.18
N VAL A 111 3.69 8.52 5.06
CA VAL A 111 2.43 9.27 5.01
C VAL A 111 1.37 8.46 4.29
N GLY A 112 0.30 8.09 4.99
CA GLY A 112 -0.73 7.23 4.46
C GLY A 112 -2.15 7.75 4.60
N GLY A 113 -3.00 7.45 3.61
CA GLY A 113 -4.43 7.74 3.65
C GLY A 113 -5.28 6.56 3.20
N GLY A 114 -6.33 6.26 3.94
CA GLY A 114 -7.22 5.15 3.64
C GLY A 114 -6.48 3.81 3.54
N LEU A 115 -6.73 3.00 2.51
CA LEU A 115 -6.05 1.71 2.29
C LEU A 115 -4.59 1.84 1.86
N GLY A 116 -4.15 3.01 1.43
CA GLY A 116 -2.74 3.26 1.11
C GLY A 116 -1.79 3.05 2.30
N ILE A 117 -2.31 2.96 3.53
CA ILE A 117 -1.51 2.61 4.72
C ILE A 117 -1.07 1.14 4.69
N ALA A 118 -1.83 0.24 4.06
CA ALA A 118 -1.52 -1.19 4.06
C ALA A 118 -0.10 -1.54 3.55
N PRO A 119 0.36 -1.09 2.36
CA PRO A 119 1.72 -1.37 1.90
C PRO A 119 2.81 -0.71 2.75
N LEU A 120 2.49 0.35 3.50
CA LEU A 120 3.42 1.01 4.41
C LEU A 120 3.71 0.18 5.67
N ILE A 121 2.84 -0.76 6.03
CA ILE A 121 3.08 -1.72 7.13
C ILE A 121 4.27 -2.61 6.81
N PHE A 122 4.28 -3.19 5.60
CA PHE A 122 5.39 -4.04 5.18
C PHE A 122 6.70 -3.25 5.06
N LEU A 123 6.64 -2.02 4.54
CA LEU A 123 7.79 -1.12 4.52
C LEU A 123 8.32 -0.87 5.94
N ALA A 124 7.46 -0.50 6.88
CA ALA A 124 7.86 -0.21 8.25
C ALA A 124 8.55 -1.39 8.95
N LYS A 125 8.09 -2.61 8.67
CA LYS A 125 8.73 -3.84 9.19
C LYS A 125 10.10 -4.13 8.58
N SER A 126 10.34 -3.63 7.37
CA SER A 126 11.56 -3.90 6.61
C SER A 126 12.63 -2.83 6.76
N LEU A 127 12.29 -1.68 7.33
CA LEU A 127 13.23 -0.60 7.55
C LEU A 127 14.20 -0.92 8.69
N PRO A 128 15.48 -0.50 8.60
CA PRO A 128 16.46 -0.70 9.65
C PRO A 128 16.16 0.11 10.92
N GLU A 129 15.51 1.27 10.76
CA GLU A 129 15.07 2.14 11.85
C GLU A 129 13.55 2.27 11.84
N LYS A 130 12.94 2.33 13.03
CA LYS A 130 11.49 2.55 13.15
C LYS A 130 11.10 3.88 12.49
N PRO A 131 10.20 3.87 11.50
CA PRO A 131 9.76 5.09 10.83
C PRO A 131 8.83 5.92 11.70
N LEU A 132 8.57 7.14 11.26
CA LEU A 132 7.45 7.96 11.71
C LEU A 132 6.24 7.69 10.83
N PHE A 133 5.04 7.80 11.39
CA PHE A 133 3.81 7.78 10.60
C PHE A 133 3.05 9.10 10.70
N LEU A 134 2.52 9.54 9.56
CA LEU A 134 1.48 10.55 9.46
C LEU A 134 0.31 9.93 8.72
N ILE A 135 -0.81 9.71 9.39
CA ILE A 135 -1.98 9.07 8.80
C ILE A 135 -3.18 10.02 8.76
N GLY A 136 -3.93 9.93 7.68
CA GLY A 136 -5.15 10.73 7.47
C GLY A 136 -6.37 9.88 7.24
N GLY A 137 -7.50 10.34 7.75
CA GLY A 137 -8.81 9.75 7.52
C GLY A 137 -9.92 10.82 7.54
N ARG A 138 -11.11 10.46 7.09
CA ARG A 138 -12.26 11.38 7.13
C ARG A 138 -12.75 11.63 8.56
N ASN A 139 -12.65 10.63 9.41
CA ASN A 139 -13.10 10.66 10.80
C ASN A 139 -12.36 9.57 11.62
N GLU A 140 -12.60 9.55 12.93
CA GLU A 140 -12.00 8.60 13.88
C GLU A 140 -12.17 7.13 13.47
N LYS A 141 -13.30 6.74 12.88
CA LYS A 141 -13.54 5.35 12.45
C LYS A 141 -12.57 4.87 11.37
N GLU A 142 -12.00 5.78 10.61
CA GLU A 142 -10.99 5.48 9.59
C GLU A 142 -9.55 5.42 10.14
N ILE A 143 -9.36 5.69 11.44
CA ILE A 143 -8.05 5.68 12.12
C ILE A 143 -7.74 4.35 12.83
N PHE A 144 -8.48 3.28 12.52
CA PHE A 144 -8.24 1.91 13.05
C PHE A 144 -6.81 1.39 12.79
N TRP A 145 -6.08 1.97 11.86
CA TRP A 145 -4.67 1.67 11.58
C TRP A 145 -3.73 1.86 12.77
N LYS A 146 -4.08 2.75 13.70
CA LYS A 146 -3.24 3.11 14.84
C LYS A 146 -2.78 1.89 15.62
N ASP A 147 -3.67 0.93 15.88
CA ASP A 147 -3.34 -0.27 16.64
C ASP A 147 -2.41 -1.22 15.85
N LEU A 148 -2.54 -1.27 14.53
CA LEU A 148 -1.67 -2.06 13.66
C LEU A 148 -0.28 -1.42 13.51
N LEU A 149 -0.19 -0.10 13.59
CA LEU A 149 1.04 0.65 13.42
C LEU A 149 1.83 0.82 14.73
N ALA A 150 1.17 0.82 15.88
CA ALA A 150 1.79 1.08 17.19
C ALA A 150 3.07 0.25 17.46
N PRO A 151 3.15 -1.05 17.14
CA PRO A 151 4.37 -1.83 17.36
C PRO A 151 5.51 -1.48 16.38
N LEU A 152 5.20 -0.82 15.26
CA LEU A 152 6.12 -0.57 14.15
C LEU A 152 6.79 0.80 14.20
N THR A 153 6.32 1.69 15.06
CA THR A 153 6.77 3.08 15.15
C THR A 153 6.77 3.57 16.59
N GLU A 154 7.57 4.58 16.84
CA GLU A 154 7.53 5.29 18.13
C GLU A 154 6.52 6.44 18.12
N LYS A 155 6.11 6.90 16.93
CA LYS A 155 5.27 8.09 16.80
C LYS A 155 4.32 8.03 15.61
N ILE A 156 3.05 8.27 15.89
CA ILE A 156 1.98 8.38 14.89
C ILE A 156 1.34 9.75 15.01
N TYR A 157 1.43 10.54 13.95
CA TYR A 157 0.67 11.75 13.76
C TYR A 157 -0.63 11.42 13.06
N VAL A 158 -1.72 12.03 13.50
CA VAL A 158 -3.05 11.73 12.96
C VAL A 158 -3.77 13.01 12.60
N THR A 159 -4.40 13.00 11.42
CA THR A 159 -5.35 14.02 11.00
C THR A 159 -6.69 13.39 10.66
N THR A 160 -7.79 14.09 10.98
CA THR A 160 -9.13 13.76 10.48
C THR A 160 -9.78 14.98 9.88
N ASP A 161 -10.49 14.79 8.76
CA ASP A 161 -11.12 15.89 8.02
C ASP A 161 -12.12 16.64 8.92
N ASP A 162 -12.89 15.89 9.73
CA ASP A 162 -13.90 16.43 10.65
C ASP A 162 -13.36 16.88 12.02
N GLY A 163 -12.10 16.51 12.36
CA GLY A 163 -11.48 16.80 13.66
C GLY A 163 -11.94 15.90 14.80
N SER A 164 -12.58 14.76 14.48
CA SER A 164 -13.07 13.81 15.51
C SER A 164 -11.94 13.07 16.24
N PHE A 165 -10.73 13.01 15.63
CA PHE A 165 -9.54 12.47 16.26
C PHE A 165 -8.26 13.12 15.69
N GLY A 166 -7.27 13.38 16.55
CA GLY A 166 -6.01 14.01 16.17
C GLY A 166 -6.17 15.48 15.77
N THR A 167 -5.38 15.93 14.80
CA THR A 167 -5.45 17.29 14.27
C THR A 167 -6.54 17.38 13.21
N LYS A 168 -7.41 18.41 13.29
CA LYS A 168 -8.41 18.66 12.28
C LYS A 168 -7.77 19.12 10.98
N GLY A 169 -8.11 18.47 9.87
CA GLY A 169 -7.63 18.81 8.53
C GLY A 169 -6.99 17.62 7.81
N PHE A 170 -6.23 17.93 6.76
CA PHE A 170 -5.58 16.95 5.91
C PHE A 170 -4.13 16.66 6.38
N THR A 171 -3.57 15.56 5.94
CA THR A 171 -2.15 15.23 6.19
C THR A 171 -1.22 16.34 5.69
N THR A 172 -1.56 17.00 4.58
CA THR A 172 -0.82 18.14 4.03
C THR A 172 -0.83 19.36 4.95
N THR A 173 -1.84 19.52 5.79
CA THR A 173 -1.91 20.62 6.76
C THR A 173 -0.91 20.43 7.90
N LEU A 174 -0.74 19.20 8.36
CA LEU A 174 0.14 18.88 9.50
C LEU A 174 1.58 18.57 9.08
N LEU A 175 1.79 18.20 7.81
CA LEU A 175 3.10 17.75 7.33
C LEU A 175 4.22 18.79 7.55
N PRO A 176 4.06 20.09 7.29
CA PRO A 176 5.12 21.07 7.52
C PRO A 176 5.65 21.05 8.96
N ASP A 177 4.76 21.04 9.94
CA ASP A 177 5.12 20.98 11.37
C ASP A 177 5.87 19.68 11.71
N VAL A 178 5.45 18.55 11.09
CA VAL A 178 6.10 17.25 11.28
C VAL A 178 7.50 17.25 10.68
N LEU A 179 7.67 17.81 9.47
CA LEU A 179 8.97 17.89 8.80
C LEU A 179 9.95 18.76 9.59
N GLU A 180 9.51 19.94 10.05
CA GLU A 180 10.34 20.84 10.86
C GLU A 180 10.78 20.19 12.18
N LYS A 181 9.85 19.55 12.87
CA LYS A 181 10.08 18.95 14.19
C LYS A 181 10.92 17.67 14.15
N GLU A 182 10.63 16.79 13.22
CA GLU A 182 11.18 15.43 13.20
C GLU A 182 12.38 15.26 12.27
N GLN A 183 12.55 16.16 11.29
CA GLN A 183 13.64 16.15 10.32
C GLN A 183 13.92 14.77 9.72
N PRO A 184 12.91 14.12 9.09
CA PRO A 184 13.08 12.78 8.53
C PRO A 184 14.08 12.79 7.37
N ALA A 185 14.74 11.65 7.12
CA ALA A 185 15.67 11.49 6.01
C ALA A 185 14.97 11.43 4.64
N SER A 186 13.70 11.02 4.60
CA SER A 186 12.90 10.93 3.38
C SER A 186 11.41 10.82 3.71
N VAL A 187 10.58 11.01 2.70
CA VAL A 187 9.12 10.87 2.78
C VAL A 187 8.68 9.75 1.83
N VAL A 188 7.80 8.88 2.30
CA VAL A 188 7.12 7.87 1.47
C VAL A 188 5.62 8.08 1.62
N THR A 189 4.89 8.12 0.51
CA THR A 189 3.43 8.32 0.58
C THR A 189 2.64 7.34 -0.28
N CYS A 190 1.51 6.88 0.27
CA CYS A 190 0.55 6.04 -0.43
C CYS A 190 -0.88 6.38 -0.01
N GLY A 191 -1.78 6.53 -0.98
CA GLY A 191 -3.20 6.87 -0.73
C GLY A 191 -3.82 7.66 -1.86
N PRO A 192 -4.82 8.51 -1.58
CA PRO A 192 -5.49 9.32 -2.59
C PRO A 192 -4.51 10.19 -3.38
N THR A 193 -4.66 10.22 -4.71
CA THR A 193 -3.74 10.96 -5.61
C THR A 193 -3.56 12.43 -5.21
N ILE A 194 -4.65 13.09 -4.80
CA ILE A 194 -4.58 14.51 -4.37
C ILE A 194 -3.73 14.68 -3.11
N MET A 195 -3.80 13.73 -2.16
CA MET A 195 -2.97 13.69 -0.97
C MET A 195 -1.50 13.51 -1.35
N MET A 196 -1.19 12.48 -2.14
CA MET A 196 0.18 12.18 -2.56
C MET A 196 0.82 13.36 -3.31
N LYS A 197 0.05 14.04 -4.18
CA LYS A 197 0.52 15.25 -4.89
C LYS A 197 0.90 16.36 -3.92
N GLY A 198 0.06 16.63 -2.92
CA GLY A 198 0.34 17.66 -1.90
C GLY A 198 1.56 17.30 -1.04
N ILE A 199 1.68 16.03 -0.61
CA ILE A 199 2.82 15.53 0.15
C ILE A 199 4.12 15.65 -0.66
N ALA A 200 4.08 15.26 -1.94
CA ALA A 200 5.23 15.36 -2.85
C ALA A 200 5.72 16.81 -3.03
N GLY A 201 4.77 17.75 -3.17
CA GLY A 201 5.08 19.18 -3.24
C GLY A 201 5.80 19.70 -2.00
N LEU A 202 5.25 19.41 -0.81
CA LEU A 202 5.83 19.84 0.46
C LEU A 202 7.19 19.18 0.74
N ALA A 203 7.35 17.89 0.41
CA ALA A 203 8.65 17.21 0.53
C ALA A 203 9.71 17.84 -0.38
N ARG A 204 9.34 18.18 -1.64
CA ARG A 204 10.23 18.88 -2.58
C ARG A 204 10.63 20.27 -2.08
N GLU A 205 9.68 21.04 -1.55
CA GLU A 205 9.94 22.37 -0.95
C GLU A 205 10.92 22.27 0.24
N SER A 206 10.86 21.15 0.96
CA SER A 206 11.77 20.85 2.09
C SER A 206 13.09 20.19 1.65
N GLY A 207 13.33 19.98 0.35
CA GLY A 207 14.54 19.32 -0.17
C GLY A 207 14.65 17.84 0.17
N LEU A 208 13.54 17.16 0.51
CA LEU A 208 13.53 15.77 0.93
C LEU A 208 13.21 14.83 -0.23
N PRO A 209 13.93 13.70 -0.37
CA PRO A 209 13.55 12.63 -1.27
C PRO A 209 12.13 12.13 -0.95
N CYS A 210 11.30 11.96 -1.98
CA CYS A 210 9.94 11.48 -1.80
C CYS A 210 9.62 10.34 -2.79
N GLU A 211 9.08 9.24 -2.29
CA GLU A 211 8.54 8.15 -3.11
C GLU A 211 7.03 8.05 -2.96
N VAL A 212 6.35 7.75 -4.07
CA VAL A 212 4.90 7.59 -4.12
C VAL A 212 4.54 6.21 -4.63
N SER A 213 3.54 5.56 -4.04
CA SER A 213 3.01 4.29 -4.53
C SER A 213 1.67 4.53 -5.23
N LEU A 214 1.66 4.32 -6.56
CA LEU A 214 0.49 4.57 -7.39
C LEU A 214 -0.45 3.37 -7.44
N GLU A 215 -1.74 3.64 -7.37
CA GLU A 215 -2.80 2.70 -7.66
C GLU A 215 -3.46 3.01 -9.02
N LYS A 216 -3.65 1.99 -9.84
CA LYS A 216 -4.37 2.06 -11.11
C LYS A 216 -5.25 0.84 -11.29
N ARG A 217 -6.29 0.98 -12.10
CA ARG A 217 -7.06 -0.19 -12.55
C ARG A 217 -6.15 -1.09 -13.38
N MET A 218 -6.16 -2.38 -13.08
CA MET A 218 -5.33 -3.38 -13.74
C MET A 218 -6.18 -4.52 -14.26
N ALA A 219 -5.76 -5.07 -15.40
CA ALA A 219 -6.32 -6.30 -15.95
C ALA A 219 -5.27 -7.42 -15.96
N CYS A 220 -4.11 -7.22 -16.60
CA CYS A 220 -3.13 -8.28 -16.80
C CYS A 220 -2.02 -8.35 -15.73
N GLY A 221 -1.67 -7.26 -15.05
CA GLY A 221 -0.54 -7.22 -14.10
C GLY A 221 0.86 -7.38 -14.71
N ILE A 222 0.98 -7.68 -16.01
CA ILE A 222 2.23 -8.07 -16.69
C ILE A 222 2.70 -7.10 -17.78
N GLY A 223 2.09 -5.90 -17.87
CA GLY A 223 2.51 -4.86 -18.80
C GLY A 223 2.00 -4.97 -20.24
N VAL A 224 1.14 -5.94 -20.55
CA VAL A 224 0.67 -6.20 -21.94
C VAL A 224 -0.56 -5.39 -22.30
N CYS A 225 -1.55 -5.25 -21.39
CA CYS A 225 -2.85 -4.65 -21.72
C CYS A 225 -2.85 -3.11 -21.71
N LEU A 226 -1.80 -2.45 -21.24
CA LEU A 226 -1.63 -1.01 -21.11
C LEU A 226 -2.67 -0.29 -20.23
N GLY A 227 -3.54 -1.02 -19.53
CA GLY A 227 -4.61 -0.46 -18.70
C GLY A 227 -4.15 0.35 -17.49
N CYS A 228 -2.92 0.10 -17.01
CA CYS A 228 -2.34 0.82 -15.88
C CYS A 228 -1.32 1.90 -16.29
N THR A 229 -1.34 2.32 -17.57
CA THR A 229 -0.42 3.35 -18.09
C THR A 229 -0.75 4.73 -17.52
N PHE A 230 0.28 5.51 -17.22
CA PHE A 230 0.18 6.93 -16.91
C PHE A 230 1.31 7.69 -17.61
N GLU A 231 1.14 9.01 -17.75
CA GLU A 231 2.15 9.90 -18.31
C GLU A 231 2.98 10.52 -17.18
N THR A 232 4.29 10.46 -17.30
CA THR A 232 5.23 11.06 -16.35
C THR A 232 5.34 12.57 -16.57
N THR A 233 5.93 13.28 -15.62
CA THR A 233 6.24 14.72 -15.76
C THR A 233 7.14 15.04 -16.95
N ALA A 234 7.95 14.07 -17.40
CA ALA A 234 8.80 14.19 -18.60
C ALA A 234 8.06 13.86 -19.91
N GLY A 235 6.74 13.63 -19.90
CA GLY A 235 5.94 13.27 -21.08
C GLY A 235 6.13 11.84 -21.58
N THR A 236 6.83 10.99 -20.83
CA THR A 236 6.95 9.57 -21.18
C THR A 236 5.85 8.74 -20.53
N ARG A 237 5.54 7.58 -21.12
CA ARG A 237 4.51 6.69 -20.58
C ARG A 237 5.13 5.54 -19.81
N LYS A 238 4.69 5.35 -18.57
CA LYS A 238 5.04 4.23 -17.70
C LYS A 238 3.82 3.41 -17.30
N LYS A 239 4.03 2.14 -17.01
CA LYS A 239 3.01 1.17 -16.57
C LYS A 239 3.19 0.88 -15.09
N VAL A 240 2.17 1.14 -14.28
CA VAL A 240 2.24 0.93 -12.82
C VAL A 240 2.58 -0.53 -12.47
N CYS A 241 2.13 -1.50 -13.25
CA CYS A 241 2.38 -2.91 -12.96
C CYS A 241 3.81 -3.40 -13.28
N VAL A 242 4.57 -2.69 -14.11
CA VAL A 242 5.92 -3.14 -14.54
C VAL A 242 6.98 -2.14 -14.12
N ASP A 243 6.71 -0.83 -14.32
CA ASP A 243 7.65 0.23 -14.03
C ASP A 243 7.53 0.78 -12.59
N GLY A 244 6.42 0.45 -11.90
CA GLY A 244 6.10 0.80 -10.52
C GLY A 244 5.69 -0.42 -9.68
N PRO A 245 4.81 -0.29 -8.70
CA PRO A 245 3.93 0.85 -8.40
C PRO A 245 4.62 2.02 -7.69
N VAL A 246 5.83 1.82 -7.17
CA VAL A 246 6.59 2.86 -6.50
C VAL A 246 7.40 3.65 -7.51
N PHE A 247 7.34 4.97 -7.39
CA PHE A 247 8.06 5.92 -8.24
C PHE A 247 8.63 7.06 -7.41
N PRO A 248 9.76 7.67 -7.83
CA PRO A 248 10.13 8.99 -7.36
C PRO A 248 8.99 9.98 -7.58
N ALA A 249 8.67 10.81 -6.58
CA ALA A 249 7.52 11.69 -6.65
C ALA A 249 7.60 12.71 -7.80
N GLU A 250 8.80 13.16 -8.14
CA GLU A 250 9.08 14.07 -9.25
C GLU A 250 8.79 13.47 -10.64
N GLU A 251 8.78 12.16 -10.77
CA GLU A 251 8.36 11.52 -12.03
C GLU A 251 6.84 11.53 -12.23
N VAL A 252 6.08 11.64 -11.14
CA VAL A 252 4.62 11.51 -11.13
C VAL A 252 3.94 12.87 -11.01
N PHE A 253 4.49 13.75 -10.18
CA PHE A 253 3.88 15.04 -9.85
C PHE A 253 4.87 16.19 -10.11
N ALA A 254 4.44 17.11 -10.99
CA ALA A 254 5.15 18.35 -11.27
C ALA A 254 5.05 19.33 -10.11
#